data_2e13143275ce4d8b160c1c385682dec5
#
_entry.id   2e13143275ce4d8b160c1c385682dec5
#
_cell.length_a   1.000
_cell.length_b   1.000
_cell.length_c   1.000
_cell.angle_alpha   90.00
_cell.angle_beta   90.00
_cell.angle_gamma   90.00
#
_symmetry.space_group_name_H-M   'P 1'
#
loop_
_entity.id
_entity.type
_entity.pdbx_description
1 polymer ?
#
loop_
_entity_poly.entity_id
_entity_poly.type
_entity_poly.pdbx_seq_one_letter_code
_entity_poly.pdbx_strand_id
1 'polypeptide(L)'
;MLPIPLPWLIVGVLVSLFGTYRVGHHYGWLERDNDMKIAIAKKNEESRKTEQQLNEQINQNATKLLEATNAINKKTSALAVANRAGKLRLNTASCVQPAQNSSFTSSNSEKTRGESSGQTDVASDSERATIEAIAEIVAQGDRNTAQLNACIDAFNEARDLINGKGQ
;
A
#
# COMPACT_ATOMS: atom_id res chain seq x y z
N MET A 1 -18.52 84.99 21.22
CA MET A 1 -17.63 83.84 21.26
C MET A 1 -17.33 83.58 22.73
N LEU A 2 -17.93 82.53 23.30
CA LEU A 2 -17.70 82.18 24.73
C LEU A 2 -16.32 81.51 24.81
N PRO A 3 -15.39 82.00 25.67
CA PRO A 3 -14.12 81.35 25.87
C PRO A 3 -14.35 80.00 26.59
N ILE A 4 -14.11 78.88 25.85
CA ILE A 4 -14.18 77.56 26.45
C ILE A 4 -13.01 77.46 27.45
N PRO A 5 -13.27 77.20 28.74
CA PRO A 5 -12.20 77.12 29.72
C PRO A 5 -11.26 75.94 29.40
N LEU A 6 -9.97 76.18 29.44
CA LEU A 6 -8.88 75.24 29.11
C LEU A 6 -9.07 73.82 29.66
N PRO A 7 -9.58 73.56 30.90
CA PRO A 7 -9.81 72.23 31.41
C PRO A 7 -10.85 71.44 30.62
N TRP A 8 -11.87 72.06 30.02
CA TRP A 8 -12.89 71.39 29.21
C TRP A 8 -12.36 70.94 27.87
N LEU A 9 -11.38 71.62 27.30
CA LEU A 9 -10.70 71.18 26.08
C LEU A 9 -9.89 69.89 26.33
N ILE A 10 -9.18 69.82 27.49
CA ILE A 10 -8.41 68.64 27.88
C ILE A 10 -9.33 67.42 28.06
N VAL A 11 -10.45 67.58 28.74
CA VAL A 11 -11.43 66.53 28.93
C VAL A 11 -12.01 66.04 27.56
N GLY A 12 -12.32 66.94 26.67
CA GLY A 12 -12.81 66.64 25.31
C GLY A 12 -11.81 65.82 24.51
N VAL A 13 -10.54 66.14 24.56
CA VAL A 13 -9.45 65.39 23.91
C VAL A 13 -9.30 63.98 24.52
N LEU A 14 -9.34 63.85 25.84
CA LEU A 14 -9.23 62.58 26.51
C LEU A 14 -10.40 61.64 26.20
N VAL A 15 -11.64 62.15 26.14
CA VAL A 15 -12.84 61.39 25.78
C VAL A 15 -12.76 60.96 24.30
N SER A 16 -12.29 61.81 23.43
CA SER A 16 -12.09 61.50 22.00
C SER A 16 -11.07 60.39 21.80
N LEU A 17 -9.89 60.48 22.46
CA LEU A 17 -8.84 59.45 22.40
C LEU A 17 -9.30 58.14 22.99
N PHE A 18 -10.04 58.15 24.11
CA PHE A 18 -10.56 56.91 24.69
C PHE A 18 -11.66 56.28 23.84
N GLY A 19 -12.52 57.09 23.23
CA GLY A 19 -13.54 56.63 22.28
C GLY A 19 -12.94 55.98 21.04
N THR A 20 -11.97 56.63 20.39
CA THR A 20 -11.27 56.04 19.20
C THR A 20 -10.48 54.82 19.58
N TYR A 21 -9.83 54.75 20.73
CA TYR A 21 -9.16 53.52 21.17
C TYR A 21 -10.11 52.35 21.39
N ARG A 22 -11.24 52.59 22.03
CA ARG A 22 -12.25 51.53 22.27
C ARG A 22 -12.88 51.01 20.99
N VAL A 23 -13.19 51.90 20.06
CA VAL A 23 -13.78 51.56 18.75
C VAL A 23 -12.75 50.82 17.91
N GLY A 24 -11.52 51.31 17.80
CA GLY A 24 -10.44 50.66 17.05
C GLY A 24 -10.08 49.29 17.56
N HIS A 25 -10.06 49.10 18.88
CA HIS A 25 -9.79 47.82 19.51
C HIS A 25 -10.91 46.80 19.21
N HIS A 26 -12.17 47.23 19.24
CA HIS A 26 -13.30 46.34 18.97
C HIS A 26 -13.35 45.91 17.50
N TYR A 27 -13.15 46.81 16.55
CA TYR A 27 -13.13 46.48 15.12
C TYR A 27 -11.91 45.63 14.75
N GLY A 28 -10.75 45.90 15.29
CA GLY A 28 -9.53 45.09 15.04
C GLY A 28 -9.63 43.65 15.55
N TRP A 29 -10.40 43.40 16.62
CA TRP A 29 -10.66 42.05 17.12
C TRP A 29 -11.63 41.31 16.19
N LEU A 30 -12.67 41.97 15.71
CA LEU A 30 -13.67 41.36 14.84
C LEU A 30 -13.10 40.94 13.47
N GLU A 31 -12.22 41.79 12.90
CA GLU A 31 -11.55 41.51 11.64
C GLU A 31 -10.61 40.31 11.78
N ARG A 32 -9.82 40.24 12.84
CA ARG A 32 -8.93 39.12 13.12
C ARG A 32 -9.69 37.80 13.35
N ASP A 33 -10.82 37.84 14.03
CA ASP A 33 -11.67 36.67 14.26
C ASP A 33 -12.28 36.14 12.97
N ASN A 34 -12.69 37.04 12.07
CA ASN A 34 -13.18 36.68 10.74
C ASN A 34 -12.09 36.07 9.86
N ASP A 35 -10.89 36.64 9.83
CA ASP A 35 -9.75 36.11 9.08
C ASP A 35 -9.36 34.73 9.59
N MET A 36 -9.38 34.52 10.89
CA MET A 36 -9.10 33.22 11.50
C MET A 36 -10.17 32.18 11.13
N LYS A 37 -11.45 32.56 11.13
CA LYS A 37 -12.54 31.68 10.71
C LYS A 37 -12.43 31.29 9.23
N ILE A 38 -12.09 32.23 8.37
CA ILE A 38 -11.87 31.98 6.94
C ILE A 38 -10.67 31.06 6.74
N ALA A 39 -9.57 31.29 7.45
CA ALA A 39 -8.37 30.44 7.38
C ALA A 39 -8.65 29.00 7.85
N ILE A 40 -9.41 28.83 8.95
CA ILE A 40 -9.82 27.53 9.46
C ILE A 40 -10.76 26.84 8.46
N ALA A 41 -11.74 27.56 7.91
CA ALA A 41 -12.66 27.00 6.92
C ALA A 41 -11.92 26.52 5.66
N LYS A 42 -10.97 27.32 5.17
CA LYS A 42 -10.11 26.95 4.03
C LYS A 42 -9.26 25.71 4.32
N LYS A 43 -8.63 25.67 5.49
CA LYS A 43 -7.85 24.50 5.94
C LYS A 43 -8.70 23.24 6.05
N ASN A 44 -9.91 23.35 6.60
CA ASN A 44 -10.84 22.24 6.70
C ASN A 44 -11.28 21.74 5.31
N GLU A 45 -11.50 22.65 4.37
CA GLU A 45 -11.87 22.26 2.99
C GLU A 45 -10.70 21.58 2.28
N GLU A 46 -9.48 22.08 2.42
CA GLU A 46 -8.27 21.44 1.90
C GLU A 46 -8.07 20.05 2.50
N SER A 47 -8.25 19.90 3.83
CA SER A 47 -8.18 18.60 4.51
C SER A 47 -9.20 17.61 3.97
N ARG A 48 -10.46 18.05 3.82
CA ARG A 48 -11.53 17.19 3.26
C ARG A 48 -11.24 16.75 1.81
N LYS A 49 -10.70 17.64 0.99
CA LYS A 49 -10.28 17.28 -0.39
C LYS A 49 -9.16 16.24 -0.37
N THR A 50 -8.17 16.42 0.49
CA THR A 50 -7.06 15.47 0.65
C THR A 50 -7.56 14.11 1.15
N GLU A 51 -8.49 14.10 2.11
CA GLU A 51 -9.12 12.87 2.61
C GLU A 51 -9.91 12.15 1.51
N GLN A 52 -10.66 12.87 0.68
CA GLN A 52 -11.39 12.29 -0.43
C GLN A 52 -10.45 11.68 -1.48
N GLN A 53 -9.40 12.41 -1.86
CA GLN A 53 -8.39 11.91 -2.79
C GLN A 53 -7.68 10.67 -2.24
N LEU A 54 -7.29 10.69 -0.97
CA LEU A 54 -6.65 9.54 -0.32
C LEU A 54 -7.59 8.32 -0.30
N ASN A 55 -8.87 8.53 0.01
CA ASN A 55 -9.85 7.44 0.04
C ASN A 55 -10.07 6.84 -1.37
N GLU A 56 -10.11 7.68 -2.39
CA GLU A 56 -10.21 7.22 -3.79
C GLU A 56 -8.97 6.41 -4.20
N GLN A 57 -7.77 6.86 -3.86
CA GLN A 57 -6.52 6.14 -4.13
C GLN A 57 -6.46 4.80 -3.40
N ILE A 58 -6.86 4.75 -2.13
CA ILE A 58 -6.96 3.50 -1.38
C ILE A 58 -7.90 2.51 -2.07
N ASN A 59 -9.05 2.97 -2.54
CA ASN A 59 -10.01 2.14 -3.26
C ASN A 59 -9.44 1.62 -4.60
N GLN A 60 -8.74 2.47 -5.35
CA GLN A 60 -8.07 2.07 -6.60
C GLN A 60 -6.97 1.03 -6.34
N ASN A 61 -6.16 1.22 -5.30
CA ASN A 61 -5.12 0.26 -4.94
C ASN A 61 -5.69 -1.06 -4.43
N ALA A 62 -6.79 -1.03 -3.67
CA ALA A 62 -7.52 -2.21 -3.27
C ALA A 62 -8.08 -2.99 -4.48
N THR A 63 -8.59 -2.30 -5.49
CA THR A 63 -9.07 -2.93 -6.73
C THR A 63 -7.93 -3.57 -7.51
N LYS A 64 -6.80 -2.87 -7.68
CA LYS A 64 -5.61 -3.42 -8.34
C LYS A 64 -5.08 -4.68 -7.62
N LEU A 65 -5.05 -4.65 -6.27
CA LEU A 65 -4.65 -5.81 -5.47
C LEU A 65 -5.60 -6.99 -5.65
N LEU A 66 -6.90 -6.73 -5.69
CA LEU A 66 -7.92 -7.76 -5.94
C LEU A 66 -7.73 -8.39 -7.33
N GLU A 67 -7.51 -7.57 -8.35
CA GLU A 67 -7.25 -8.04 -9.72
C GLU A 67 -5.97 -8.89 -9.79
N ALA A 68 -4.88 -8.44 -9.17
CA ALA A 68 -3.63 -9.19 -9.09
C ALA A 68 -3.83 -10.54 -8.38
N THR A 69 -4.54 -10.56 -7.26
CA THR A 69 -4.86 -11.78 -6.52
C THR A 69 -5.71 -12.75 -7.35
N ASN A 70 -6.71 -12.25 -8.07
CA ASN A 70 -7.54 -13.05 -8.96
C ASN A 70 -6.73 -13.63 -10.13
N ALA A 71 -5.79 -12.85 -10.69
CA ALA A 71 -4.89 -13.33 -11.74
C ALA A 71 -3.97 -14.46 -11.24
N ILE A 72 -3.41 -14.31 -10.03
CA ILE A 72 -2.58 -15.34 -9.38
C ILE A 72 -3.42 -16.60 -9.16
N ASN A 73 -4.60 -16.50 -8.58
CA ASN A 73 -5.50 -17.63 -8.33
C ASN A 73 -5.86 -18.35 -9.64
N LYS A 74 -6.14 -17.62 -10.71
CA LYS A 74 -6.42 -18.19 -12.03
C LYS A 74 -5.21 -18.96 -12.58
N LYS A 75 -4.02 -18.42 -12.46
CA LYS A 75 -2.78 -19.09 -12.89
C LYS A 75 -2.52 -20.35 -12.06
N THR A 76 -2.67 -20.29 -10.74
CA THR A 76 -2.49 -21.43 -9.84
C THR A 76 -3.50 -22.52 -10.14
N SER A 77 -4.77 -22.18 -10.39
CA SER A 77 -5.79 -23.15 -10.79
C SER A 77 -5.46 -23.80 -12.12
N ALA A 78 -4.98 -23.04 -13.11
CA ALA A 78 -4.57 -23.59 -14.39
C ALA A 78 -3.36 -24.54 -14.25
N LEU A 79 -2.39 -24.19 -13.41
CA LEU A 79 -1.25 -25.07 -13.07
C LEU A 79 -1.71 -26.36 -12.40
N ALA A 80 -2.63 -26.28 -11.44
CA ALA A 80 -3.18 -27.45 -10.77
C ALA A 80 -3.91 -28.40 -11.75
N VAL A 81 -4.69 -27.83 -12.69
CA VAL A 81 -5.33 -28.61 -13.75
C VAL A 81 -4.32 -29.29 -14.68
N ALA A 82 -3.27 -28.53 -15.10
CA ALA A 82 -2.21 -29.07 -15.95
C ALA A 82 -1.41 -30.18 -15.24
N ASN A 83 -1.15 -30.02 -13.93
CA ASN A 83 -0.50 -31.02 -13.10
C ASN A 83 -1.33 -32.31 -12.98
N ARG A 84 -2.63 -32.18 -12.68
CA ARG A 84 -3.55 -33.33 -12.63
C ARG A 84 -3.69 -34.06 -14.00
N ALA A 85 -3.59 -33.29 -15.09
CA ALA A 85 -3.58 -33.88 -16.45
C ALA A 85 -2.23 -34.51 -16.83
N GLY A 86 -1.23 -34.52 -15.95
CA GLY A 86 0.09 -35.07 -16.21
C GLY A 86 0.93 -34.31 -17.25
N LYS A 87 0.53 -33.07 -17.55
CA LYS A 87 1.21 -32.22 -18.56
C LYS A 87 2.45 -31.52 -18.01
N LEU A 88 2.61 -31.46 -16.69
CA LEU A 88 3.76 -30.85 -16.01
C LEU A 88 4.72 -31.95 -15.54
N ARG A 89 6.02 -31.76 -15.83
CA ARG A 89 7.09 -32.65 -15.37
C ARG A 89 8.21 -31.84 -14.78
N LEU A 90 8.78 -32.38 -13.70
CA LEU A 90 10.02 -31.86 -13.13
C LEU A 90 11.19 -32.46 -13.90
N ASN A 91 12.03 -31.61 -14.52
CA ASN A 91 13.28 -32.08 -15.09
C ASN A 91 14.31 -32.20 -13.95
N THR A 92 14.26 -33.32 -13.24
CA THR A 92 15.16 -33.60 -12.11
C THR A 92 16.58 -34.02 -12.56
N ALA A 93 16.78 -34.22 -13.85
CA ALA A 93 18.09 -34.66 -14.40
C ALA A 93 19.24 -33.65 -14.12
N SER A 94 18.93 -32.39 -13.86
CA SER A 94 19.92 -31.34 -13.58
C SER A 94 20.30 -31.21 -12.09
N CYS A 95 19.54 -31.85 -11.17
CA CYS A 95 19.73 -31.70 -9.72
C CYS A 95 20.46 -32.85 -9.05
N VAL A 96 20.71 -33.94 -9.77
CA VAL A 96 21.51 -35.04 -9.24
C VAL A 96 22.97 -34.78 -9.62
N GLN A 97 23.66 -33.99 -8.82
CA GLN A 97 25.12 -34.06 -8.74
C GLN A 97 25.46 -35.48 -8.23
N PRO A 98 26.21 -36.29 -9.00
CA PRO A 98 26.65 -37.55 -8.45
C PRO A 98 27.53 -37.25 -7.21
N ALA A 99 27.06 -37.67 -6.04
CA ALA A 99 27.87 -37.63 -4.83
C ALA A 99 29.13 -38.41 -5.11
N GLN A 100 30.24 -37.73 -5.28
CA GLN A 100 31.55 -38.35 -5.30
C GLN A 100 31.80 -38.95 -3.92
N ASN A 101 31.81 -40.28 -3.91
CA ASN A 101 32.49 -41.16 -2.98
C ASN A 101 32.46 -40.78 -1.50
N SER A 102 31.50 -41.33 -0.79
CA SER A 102 31.75 -41.82 0.55
C SER A 102 31.41 -43.30 0.57
N SER A 103 32.45 -44.10 0.57
CA SER A 103 32.42 -45.53 0.78
C SER A 103 31.79 -45.86 2.14
N PHE A 104 30.55 -46.33 2.12
CA PHE A 104 30.01 -47.14 3.20
C PHE A 104 29.55 -48.48 2.61
N THR A 105 30.38 -49.45 2.86
CA THR A 105 30.14 -50.89 2.69
C THR A 105 28.95 -51.29 3.55
N SER A 106 27.87 -51.78 2.96
CA SER A 106 27.10 -52.88 3.50
C SER A 106 26.10 -53.39 2.46
N SER A 107 26.44 -54.48 1.87
CA SER A 107 25.80 -55.78 1.82
C SER A 107 24.28 -55.84 1.58
N ASN A 108 23.96 -56.56 0.48
CA ASN A 108 22.76 -57.28 0.15
C ASN A 108 21.47 -56.52 -0.20
N SER A 109 21.14 -56.49 -1.47
CA SER A 109 20.04 -57.28 -2.02
C SER A 109 19.90 -57.12 -3.53
N GLU A 110 20.02 -58.24 -4.17
CA GLU A 110 19.25 -58.73 -5.32
C GLU A 110 18.84 -57.75 -6.43
N LYS A 111 19.56 -57.87 -7.48
CA LYS A 111 19.29 -57.88 -8.90
C LYS A 111 17.82 -58.12 -9.23
N THR A 112 17.10 -57.06 -9.56
CA THR A 112 15.98 -57.17 -10.46
C THR A 112 16.23 -56.24 -11.66
N ARG A 113 16.74 -56.85 -12.70
CA ARG A 113 16.87 -56.30 -14.04
C ARG A 113 15.46 -56.34 -14.64
N GLY A 114 14.70 -55.28 -14.40
CA GLY A 114 13.38 -55.07 -15.02
C GLY A 114 13.57 -54.23 -16.27
N GLU A 115 13.26 -54.86 -17.39
CA GLU A 115 13.18 -54.27 -18.72
C GLU A 115 12.42 -52.97 -18.70
N SER A 116 13.05 -51.95 -19.21
CA SER A 116 12.42 -50.69 -19.61
C SER A 116 11.59 -50.99 -20.87
N SER A 117 10.37 -51.38 -20.71
CA SER A 117 9.39 -51.41 -21.78
C SER A 117 8.26 -50.45 -21.43
N GLY A 118 8.16 -49.37 -22.22
CA GLY A 118 6.89 -48.68 -22.42
C GLY A 118 6.29 -48.01 -21.19
N GLN A 119 7.04 -47.23 -20.47
CA GLN A 119 6.48 -46.41 -19.40
C GLN A 119 5.78 -45.23 -20.05
N THR A 120 4.45 -45.32 -20.12
CA THR A 120 3.57 -44.22 -20.46
C THR A 120 3.95 -43.01 -19.66
N ASP A 121 4.12 -41.92 -20.34
CA ASP A 121 4.62 -40.61 -19.93
C ASP A 121 3.77 -39.89 -18.85
N VAL A 122 3.35 -40.57 -17.81
CA VAL A 122 2.53 -40.01 -16.72
C VAL A 122 3.46 -39.71 -15.52
N ALA A 123 3.47 -38.44 -15.08
CA ALA A 123 4.20 -38.04 -13.87
C ALA A 123 3.79 -38.90 -12.67
N SER A 124 4.78 -39.33 -11.87
CA SER A 124 4.50 -40.09 -10.64
C SER A 124 3.70 -39.28 -9.63
N ASP A 125 2.96 -39.93 -8.75
CA ASP A 125 2.14 -39.23 -7.74
C ASP A 125 3.02 -38.36 -6.80
N SER A 126 4.23 -38.80 -6.49
CA SER A 126 5.19 -37.99 -5.71
C SER A 126 5.68 -36.75 -6.45
N GLU A 127 5.89 -36.87 -7.76
CA GLU A 127 6.26 -35.76 -8.62
C GLU A 127 5.15 -34.72 -8.71
N ARG A 128 3.90 -35.18 -8.87
CA ARG A 128 2.71 -34.32 -8.86
C ARG A 128 2.53 -33.57 -7.55
N ALA A 129 2.70 -34.26 -6.42
CA ALA A 129 2.62 -33.66 -5.10
C ALA A 129 3.72 -32.57 -4.90
N THR A 130 4.94 -32.83 -5.41
CA THR A 130 6.03 -31.87 -5.36
C THR A 130 5.74 -30.63 -6.22
N ILE A 131 5.23 -30.83 -7.44
CA ILE A 131 4.83 -29.70 -8.31
C ILE A 131 3.73 -28.88 -7.67
N GLU A 132 2.75 -29.49 -7.02
CA GLU A 132 1.66 -28.80 -6.33
C GLU A 132 2.17 -27.97 -5.15
N ALA A 133 3.06 -28.51 -4.34
CA ALA A 133 3.70 -27.80 -3.24
C ALA A 133 4.53 -26.59 -3.72
N ILE A 134 5.31 -26.78 -4.78
CA ILE A 134 6.08 -25.66 -5.39
C ILE A 134 5.13 -24.61 -5.94
N ALA A 135 4.07 -24.97 -6.65
CA ALA A 135 3.10 -24.04 -7.19
C ALA A 135 2.41 -23.21 -6.10
N GLU A 136 2.09 -23.83 -4.95
CA GLU A 136 1.51 -23.11 -3.80
C GLU A 136 2.49 -22.13 -3.17
N ILE A 137 3.76 -22.53 -2.99
CA ILE A 137 4.81 -21.64 -2.47
C ILE A 137 5.02 -20.42 -3.39
N VAL A 138 5.07 -20.66 -4.70
CA VAL A 138 5.20 -19.58 -5.69
C VAL A 138 3.97 -18.66 -5.65
N ALA A 139 2.76 -19.21 -5.63
CA ALA A 139 1.55 -18.42 -5.53
C ALA A 139 1.47 -17.60 -4.26
N GLN A 140 1.97 -18.13 -3.13
CA GLN A 140 2.07 -17.38 -1.88
C GLN A 140 3.10 -16.24 -1.98
N GLY A 141 4.26 -16.51 -2.59
CA GLY A 141 5.29 -15.51 -2.88
C GLY A 141 4.76 -14.36 -3.74
N ASP A 142 4.04 -14.70 -4.81
CA ASP A 142 3.42 -13.72 -5.71
C ASP A 142 2.36 -12.86 -4.99
N ARG A 143 1.53 -13.48 -4.13
CA ARG A 143 0.55 -12.74 -3.30
C ARG A 143 1.24 -11.76 -2.34
N ASN A 144 2.28 -12.23 -1.65
CA ASN A 144 3.04 -11.37 -0.72
C ASN A 144 3.71 -10.19 -1.47
N THR A 145 4.27 -10.46 -2.64
CA THR A 145 4.89 -9.41 -3.48
C THR A 145 3.85 -8.39 -3.95
N ALA A 146 2.66 -8.85 -4.39
CA ALA A 146 1.58 -7.95 -4.78
C ALA A 146 1.09 -7.08 -3.63
N GLN A 147 0.96 -7.65 -2.41
CA GLN A 147 0.60 -6.90 -1.21
C GLN A 147 1.65 -5.86 -0.82
N LEU A 148 2.93 -6.25 -0.89
CA LEU A 148 4.03 -5.33 -0.57
C LEU A 148 4.07 -4.15 -1.56
N ASN A 149 3.95 -4.41 -2.85
CA ASN A 149 3.92 -3.36 -3.86
C ASN A 149 2.72 -2.42 -3.65
N ALA A 150 1.52 -2.96 -3.40
CA ALA A 150 0.34 -2.14 -3.10
C ALA A 150 0.53 -1.27 -1.84
N CYS A 151 1.22 -1.78 -0.82
CA CYS A 151 1.54 -1.00 0.38
C CYS A 151 2.56 0.11 0.09
N ILE A 152 3.59 -0.16 -0.70
CA ILE A 152 4.61 0.82 -1.12
C ILE A 152 3.95 1.92 -1.96
N ASP A 153 3.09 1.56 -2.90
CA ASP A 153 2.37 2.52 -3.75
C ASP A 153 1.47 3.42 -2.91
N ALA A 154 0.66 2.84 -2.01
CA ALA A 154 -0.20 3.59 -1.10
C ALA A 154 0.59 4.55 -0.19
N PHE A 155 1.74 4.11 0.32
CA PHE A 155 2.62 4.96 1.13
C PHE A 155 3.19 6.13 0.32
N ASN A 156 3.68 5.88 -0.88
CA ASN A 156 4.24 6.92 -1.75
C ASN A 156 3.18 7.94 -2.17
N GLU A 157 2.00 7.49 -2.54
CA GLU A 157 0.86 8.35 -2.90
C GLU A 157 0.42 9.22 -1.71
N ALA A 158 0.27 8.63 -0.52
CA ALA A 158 -0.07 9.38 0.69
C ALA A 158 1.00 10.43 1.04
N ARG A 159 2.28 10.05 0.93
CA ARG A 159 3.40 10.97 1.16
C ARG A 159 3.39 12.14 0.17
N ASP A 160 3.13 11.86 -1.10
CA ASP A 160 3.16 12.89 -2.16
C ASP A 160 1.97 13.86 -2.02
N LEU A 161 0.79 13.38 -1.60
CA LEU A 161 -0.36 14.22 -1.25
C LEU A 161 -0.06 15.12 -0.06
N ILE A 162 0.53 14.60 1.01
CA ILE A 162 0.87 15.37 2.21
C ILE A 162 1.93 16.43 1.90
N ASN A 163 2.90 16.11 1.04
CA ASN A 163 3.98 17.02 0.65
C ASN A 163 3.57 18.02 -0.47
N GLY A 164 2.32 18.02 -0.91
CA GLY A 164 1.81 18.92 -1.96
C GLY A 164 2.40 18.66 -3.34
N LYS A 165 2.96 17.49 -3.60
CA LYS A 165 3.51 17.09 -4.91
C LYS A 165 2.49 16.41 -5.82
N GLY A 166 1.27 16.20 -5.33
CA GLY A 166 0.18 15.53 -6.04
C GLY A 166 -0.75 16.48 -6.83
N GLN A 167 -0.33 17.74 -7.08
CA GLN A 167 -1.08 18.72 -7.91
C GLN A 167 -0.36 19.04 -9.19
#